data_bfddd37cbd99d8ef993b0a250a21d44a
#
_entry.id   bfddd37cbd99d8ef993b0a250a21d44a
#
_cell.length_a   1.000
_cell.length_b   1.000
_cell.length_c   1.000
_cell.angle_alpha   90.00
_cell.angle_beta   90.00
_cell.angle_gamma   90.00
#
_symmetry.space_group_name_H-M   'P 1'
#
loop_
_entity.id
_entity.type
_entity.pdbx_description
1 polymer ?
#
loop_
_entity_poly.entity_id
_entity_poly.type
_entity_poly.pdbx_seq_one_letter_code
_entity_poly.pdbx_strand_id
1 'polypeptide(L)'
;MKKLHFSLMAILFALFSMVSFTACSSDDDDAPSQDDIKTNCIGMWQTTHISGWGYDDTEDENLIKVDQDVPEGDSERILFKGDGTYKWYWYYGGDWHSSSSTYKYEASSNKIIMYDNRGDIDITYTVVSFKNDTVVLEVTLEEGPQYKQRITCKRVN
;
A
#
# COMPACT_ATOMS: atom_id res chain seq x y z
N MET A 1 3.73 -55.39 -29.00
CA MET A 1 4.61 -54.21 -28.83
C MET A 1 3.83 -52.97 -28.38
N LYS A 2 3.01 -53.09 -27.32
CA LYS A 2 2.20 -51.94 -26.78
C LYS A 2 2.39 -51.68 -25.29
N LYS A 3 3.37 -52.34 -24.65
CA LYS A 3 3.61 -52.20 -23.19
C LYS A 3 4.83 -51.36 -22.82
N LEU A 4 5.63 -50.92 -23.78
CA LEU A 4 6.87 -50.18 -23.50
C LEU A 4 6.68 -48.65 -23.38
N HIS A 5 5.60 -48.10 -23.97
CA HIS A 5 5.37 -46.65 -23.94
C HIS A 5 4.74 -46.12 -22.64
N PHE A 6 4.06 -46.98 -21.89
CA PHE A 6 3.43 -46.59 -20.62
C PHE A 6 4.44 -46.45 -19.48
N SER A 7 5.52 -47.22 -19.53
CA SER A 7 6.55 -47.18 -18.49
C SER A 7 7.46 -45.94 -18.61
N LEU A 8 7.64 -45.42 -19.86
CA LEU A 8 8.50 -44.26 -20.08
C LEU A 8 7.83 -42.97 -19.69
N MET A 9 6.50 -42.90 -19.81
CA MET A 9 5.73 -41.70 -19.41
C MET A 9 5.60 -41.57 -17.90
N ALA A 10 5.56 -42.68 -17.18
CA ALA A 10 5.53 -42.66 -15.70
C ALA A 10 6.85 -42.18 -15.09
N ILE A 11 7.99 -42.45 -15.77
CA ILE A 11 9.31 -42.00 -15.29
C ILE A 11 9.52 -40.49 -15.56
N LEU A 12 8.95 -39.96 -16.65
CA LEU A 12 9.04 -38.54 -16.92
C LEU A 12 8.21 -37.68 -15.93
N PHE A 13 7.09 -38.20 -15.43
CA PHE A 13 6.28 -37.51 -14.43
C PHE A 13 6.91 -37.53 -13.03
N ALA A 14 7.70 -38.54 -12.71
CA ALA A 14 8.37 -38.66 -11.41
C ALA A 14 9.62 -37.76 -11.30
N LEU A 15 10.18 -37.30 -12.43
CA LEU A 15 11.36 -36.43 -12.43
C LEU A 15 11.00 -34.93 -12.34
N PHE A 16 9.72 -34.56 -12.56
CA PHE A 16 9.27 -33.17 -12.47
C PHE A 16 8.81 -32.75 -11.08
N SER A 17 8.69 -33.68 -10.13
CA SER A 17 8.18 -33.42 -8.77
C SER A 17 9.26 -33.18 -7.72
N MET A 18 10.54 -33.02 -8.11
CA MET A 18 11.63 -32.71 -7.18
C MET A 18 12.38 -31.43 -7.54
N VAL A 19 11.70 -30.42 -8.08
CA VAL A 19 12.20 -29.06 -7.99
C VAL A 19 11.64 -28.48 -6.69
N SER A 20 12.26 -28.85 -5.60
CA SER A 20 12.16 -28.08 -4.37
C SER A 20 12.79 -26.72 -4.67
N PHE A 21 11.98 -25.71 -4.88
CA PHE A 21 12.46 -24.34 -4.78
C PHE A 21 12.91 -24.14 -3.34
N THR A 22 14.18 -24.39 -3.09
CA THR A 22 14.86 -23.76 -1.98
C THR A 22 14.91 -22.28 -2.36
N ALA A 23 13.91 -21.53 -1.93
CA ALA A 23 13.99 -20.08 -1.89
C ALA A 23 15.16 -19.74 -0.98
N CYS A 24 16.28 -19.35 -1.59
CA CYS A 24 17.31 -18.62 -0.90
C CYS A 24 16.68 -17.38 -0.33
N SER A 25 16.76 -17.22 0.97
CA SER A 25 16.52 -15.97 1.68
C SER A 25 17.58 -14.98 1.25
N SER A 26 17.26 -14.13 0.30
CA SER A 26 17.87 -12.83 0.16
C SER A 26 16.88 -11.82 0.78
N ASP A 27 17.40 -10.86 1.51
CA ASP A 27 16.67 -9.73 2.09
C ASP A 27 16.09 -8.85 0.96
N ASP A 28 15.16 -9.39 0.21
CA ASP A 28 14.37 -8.66 -0.76
C ASP A 28 13.04 -8.29 -0.07
N ASP A 29 12.67 -7.04 -0.17
CA ASP A 29 11.41 -6.45 0.29
C ASP A 29 10.23 -7.27 -0.23
N ASP A 30 9.88 -8.33 0.48
CA ASP A 30 8.73 -9.18 0.17
C ASP A 30 7.48 -8.29 0.19
N ALA A 31 6.85 -8.15 -0.97
CA ALA A 31 5.55 -7.51 -1.05
C ALA A 31 4.62 -8.21 -0.06
N PRO A 32 3.94 -7.45 0.81
CA PRO A 32 3.12 -8.03 1.87
C PRO A 32 2.06 -8.95 1.30
N SER A 33 1.81 -10.07 1.98
CA SER A 33 0.76 -10.98 1.57
C SER A 33 -0.60 -10.28 1.59
N GLN A 34 -1.51 -10.67 0.71
CA GLN A 34 -2.85 -10.06 0.58
C GLN A 34 -3.65 -10.14 1.89
N ASP A 35 -3.50 -11.23 2.64
CA ASP A 35 -4.19 -11.42 3.92
C ASP A 35 -3.60 -10.51 5.00
N ASP A 36 -2.29 -10.26 4.95
CA ASP A 36 -1.62 -9.36 5.88
C ASP A 36 -2.11 -7.92 5.71
N ILE A 37 -2.23 -7.42 4.48
CA ILE A 37 -2.67 -6.05 4.24
C ILE A 37 -4.13 -5.87 4.68
N LYS A 38 -5.02 -6.78 4.30
CA LYS A 38 -6.45 -6.67 4.63
C LYS A 38 -6.71 -6.63 6.14
N THR A 39 -5.97 -7.45 6.89
CA THR A 39 -6.13 -7.54 8.34
C THR A 39 -5.34 -6.46 9.06
N ASN A 40 -4.17 -6.14 8.58
CA ASN A 40 -3.23 -5.27 9.26
C ASN A 40 -3.35 -3.79 8.86
N CYS A 41 -4.04 -3.44 7.76
CA CYS A 41 -4.32 -2.03 7.48
C CYS A 41 -5.32 -1.40 8.46
N ILE A 42 -6.14 -2.22 9.15
CA ILE A 42 -7.08 -1.74 10.17
C ILE A 42 -6.31 -1.13 11.34
N GLY A 43 -6.67 0.07 11.74
CA GLY A 43 -6.03 0.84 12.82
C GLY A 43 -5.72 2.26 12.40
N MET A 44 -5.10 3.00 13.31
CA MET A 44 -4.72 4.38 13.05
C MET A 44 -3.28 4.46 12.56
N TRP A 45 -3.08 5.21 11.48
CA TRP A 45 -1.81 5.41 10.81
C TRP A 45 -1.48 6.90 10.76
N GLN A 46 -0.26 7.24 11.10
CA GLN A 46 0.25 8.61 11.09
C GLN A 46 1.36 8.73 10.04
N THR A 47 1.25 9.73 9.16
CA THR A 47 2.29 10.05 8.20
C THR A 47 3.56 10.49 8.92
N THR A 48 4.69 9.89 8.56
CA THR A 48 6.00 10.21 9.16
C THR A 48 7.03 10.66 8.15
N HIS A 49 6.83 10.34 6.87
CA HIS A 49 7.77 10.71 5.80
C HIS A 49 7.06 10.76 4.45
N ILE A 50 7.44 11.69 3.61
CA ILE A 50 6.93 11.83 2.24
C ILE A 50 8.12 11.90 1.29
N SER A 51 8.05 11.14 0.19
CA SER A 51 9.10 11.13 -0.84
C SER A 51 8.52 11.01 -2.25
N GLY A 52 9.34 11.29 -3.26
CA GLY A 52 8.94 11.23 -4.67
C GLY A 52 8.54 12.59 -5.23
N TRP A 53 7.35 12.72 -5.74
CA TRP A 53 6.80 13.97 -6.26
C TRP A 53 5.78 14.55 -5.29
N GLY A 54 5.71 15.87 -5.20
CA GLY A 54 4.76 16.62 -4.39
C GLY A 54 4.68 18.05 -4.89
N TYR A 55 3.85 18.83 -4.25
CA TYR A 55 3.73 20.26 -4.56
C TYR A 55 4.54 21.09 -3.57
N ASP A 56 5.09 22.19 -4.02
CA ASP A 56 5.67 23.18 -3.12
C ASP A 56 4.56 24.00 -2.42
N ASP A 57 4.93 24.66 -1.32
CA ASP A 57 4.00 25.48 -0.53
C ASP A 57 3.80 26.88 -1.14
N THR A 58 4.10 27.05 -2.43
CA THR A 58 3.92 28.32 -3.13
C THR A 58 2.51 28.46 -3.70
N GLU A 59 2.07 29.67 -3.97
CA GLU A 59 0.75 29.93 -4.58
C GLU A 59 0.56 29.27 -5.95
N ASP A 60 1.67 28.95 -6.64
CA ASP A 60 1.65 28.32 -7.96
C ASP A 60 1.60 26.77 -7.90
N GLU A 61 1.70 26.19 -6.69
CA GLU A 61 1.65 24.74 -6.46
C GLU A 61 2.54 23.95 -7.45
N ASN A 62 3.81 24.37 -7.59
CA ASN A 62 4.70 23.73 -8.56
C ASN A 62 5.05 22.31 -8.13
N LEU A 63 5.05 21.41 -9.11
CA LEU A 63 5.40 20.02 -8.92
C LEU A 63 6.92 19.87 -8.74
N ILE A 64 7.34 19.43 -7.56
CA ILE A 64 8.75 19.30 -7.17
C ILE A 64 9.07 17.89 -6.67
N LYS A 65 10.37 17.58 -6.57
CA LYS A 65 10.83 16.41 -5.84
C LYS A 65 10.87 16.71 -4.35
N VAL A 66 10.24 15.83 -3.58
CA VAL A 66 10.22 15.87 -2.12
C VAL A 66 10.90 14.63 -1.53
N ASP A 67 11.54 14.80 -0.39
CA ASP A 67 12.12 13.72 0.42
C ASP A 67 12.32 14.28 1.83
N GLN A 68 11.28 14.18 2.66
CA GLN A 68 11.24 14.87 3.94
C GLN A 68 10.45 14.13 5.01
N ASP A 69 10.92 14.22 6.24
CA ASP A 69 10.16 13.80 7.41
C ASP A 69 9.02 14.79 7.70
N VAL A 70 7.88 14.25 8.09
CA VAL A 70 6.72 15.04 8.49
C VAL A 70 6.74 15.20 10.01
N PRO A 71 6.83 16.44 10.54
CA PRO A 71 6.77 16.67 11.97
C PRO A 71 5.48 16.15 12.59
N GLU A 72 5.52 15.67 13.83
CA GLU A 72 4.35 15.08 14.49
C GLU A 72 3.16 16.04 14.56
N GLY A 73 3.41 17.34 14.73
CA GLY A 73 2.37 18.37 14.79
C GLY A 73 1.67 18.63 13.43
N ASP A 74 2.35 18.34 12.32
CA ASP A 74 1.85 18.55 10.96
C ASP A 74 1.39 17.24 10.30
N SER A 75 1.50 16.14 11.03
CA SER A 75 1.22 14.80 10.49
C SER A 75 -0.26 14.54 10.35
N GLU A 76 -0.67 14.13 9.18
CA GLU A 76 -2.01 13.57 8.97
C GLU A 76 -2.13 12.19 9.57
N ARG A 77 -3.36 11.82 9.96
CA ARG A 77 -3.68 10.50 10.48
C ARG A 77 -4.88 9.92 9.76
N ILE A 78 -4.83 8.63 9.47
CA ILE A 78 -5.94 7.90 8.86
C ILE A 78 -6.27 6.71 9.76
N LEU A 79 -7.53 6.62 10.18
CA LEU A 79 -8.07 5.47 10.90
C LEU A 79 -8.88 4.61 9.92
N PHE A 80 -8.38 3.45 9.53
CA PHE A 80 -9.14 2.44 8.81
C PHE A 80 -9.84 1.51 9.78
N LYS A 81 -11.15 1.32 9.60
CA LYS A 81 -11.97 0.44 10.44
C LYS A 81 -12.34 -0.83 9.69
N GLY A 82 -12.57 -1.92 10.44
CA GLY A 82 -12.93 -3.22 9.86
C GLY A 82 -14.31 -3.26 9.18
N ASP A 83 -15.14 -2.26 9.37
CA ASP A 83 -16.44 -2.11 8.72
C ASP A 83 -16.40 -1.46 7.33
N GLY A 84 -15.19 -1.16 6.81
CA GLY A 84 -15.01 -0.50 5.52
C GLY A 84 -15.17 1.02 5.56
N THR A 85 -15.19 1.62 6.76
CA THR A 85 -15.16 3.07 6.91
C THR A 85 -13.78 3.56 7.30
N TYR A 86 -13.46 4.80 6.93
CA TYR A 86 -12.24 5.45 7.40
C TYR A 86 -12.57 6.79 8.03
N LYS A 87 -11.62 7.30 8.82
CA LYS A 87 -11.63 8.66 9.32
C LYS A 87 -10.24 9.28 9.12
N TRP A 88 -10.22 10.40 8.42
CA TRP A 88 -9.00 11.17 8.14
C TRP A 88 -8.94 12.35 9.10
N TYR A 89 -7.77 12.62 9.66
CA TYR A 89 -7.51 13.71 10.58
C TYR A 89 -6.36 14.55 10.04
N TRP A 90 -6.53 15.86 10.08
CA TRP A 90 -5.49 16.82 9.76
C TRP A 90 -5.49 17.97 10.75
N TYR A 91 -4.32 18.57 10.96
CA TYR A 91 -4.15 19.71 11.85
C TYR A 91 -4.13 20.99 11.04
N TYR A 92 -5.00 21.94 11.36
CA TYR A 92 -5.08 23.22 10.67
C TYR A 92 -5.61 24.31 11.61
N GLY A 93 -4.96 25.51 11.55
CA GLY A 93 -5.41 26.66 12.33
C GLY A 93 -5.33 26.51 13.85
N GLY A 94 -4.51 25.58 14.36
CA GLY A 94 -4.39 25.32 15.80
C GLY A 94 -5.26 24.17 16.30
N ASP A 95 -6.11 23.57 15.46
CA ASP A 95 -7.07 22.54 15.82
C ASP A 95 -6.99 21.29 14.92
N TRP A 96 -7.42 20.15 15.46
CA TRP A 96 -7.60 18.92 14.70
C TRP A 96 -8.97 18.90 14.01
N HIS A 97 -8.94 18.77 12.69
CA HIS A 97 -10.11 18.54 11.87
C HIS A 97 -10.22 17.07 11.48
N SER A 98 -11.40 16.65 11.03
CA SER A 98 -11.58 15.29 10.52
C SER A 98 -12.73 15.19 9.52
N SER A 99 -12.57 14.27 8.57
CA SER A 99 -13.63 13.79 7.69
C SER A 99 -13.78 12.27 7.81
N SER A 100 -14.91 11.73 7.38
CA SER A 100 -15.16 10.28 7.40
C SER A 100 -15.90 9.87 6.15
N SER A 101 -15.53 8.73 5.57
CA SER A 101 -16.25 8.12 4.47
C SER A 101 -15.92 6.62 4.41
N THR A 102 -16.00 6.00 3.23
CA THR A 102 -15.81 4.57 3.03
C THR A 102 -14.54 4.26 2.26
N TYR A 103 -13.98 3.08 2.46
CA TYR A 103 -12.88 2.58 1.67
C TYR A 103 -13.09 1.12 1.28
N LYS A 104 -12.39 0.69 0.25
CA LYS A 104 -12.32 -0.70 -0.20
C LYS A 104 -10.87 -1.10 -0.35
N TYR A 105 -10.52 -2.28 0.16
CA TYR A 105 -9.25 -2.92 -0.15
C TYR A 105 -9.42 -3.87 -1.35
N GLU A 106 -8.64 -3.67 -2.40
CA GLU A 106 -8.59 -4.51 -3.58
C GLU A 106 -7.35 -5.40 -3.55
N ALA A 107 -7.53 -6.64 -3.11
CA ALA A 107 -6.45 -7.59 -2.86
C ALA A 107 -5.63 -7.92 -4.11
N SER A 108 -6.28 -8.04 -5.28
CA SER A 108 -5.62 -8.42 -6.54
C SER A 108 -4.57 -7.40 -7.03
N SER A 109 -4.66 -6.17 -6.59
CA SER A 109 -3.80 -5.06 -6.99
C SER A 109 -3.11 -4.35 -5.83
N ASN A 110 -3.28 -4.86 -4.60
CA ASN A 110 -2.80 -4.25 -3.36
C ASN A 110 -3.19 -2.78 -3.19
N LYS A 111 -4.44 -2.44 -3.55
CA LYS A 111 -4.91 -1.06 -3.52
C LYS A 111 -5.88 -0.82 -2.37
N ILE A 112 -5.75 0.35 -1.76
CA ILE A 112 -6.75 0.94 -0.87
C ILE A 112 -7.42 2.05 -1.66
N ILE A 113 -8.70 1.89 -1.96
CA ILE A 113 -9.52 2.87 -2.70
C ILE A 113 -10.39 3.58 -1.68
N MET A 114 -10.21 4.87 -1.54
CA MET A 114 -10.99 5.73 -0.66
C MET A 114 -12.03 6.49 -1.47
N TYR A 115 -13.21 6.65 -0.90
CA TYR A 115 -14.33 7.31 -1.56
C TYR A 115 -14.70 8.59 -0.83
N ASP A 116 -15.19 9.57 -1.55
CA ASP A 116 -15.76 10.78 -0.98
C ASP A 116 -17.20 10.53 -0.44
N ASN A 117 -17.81 11.57 0.12
CA ASN A 117 -19.17 11.49 0.67
C ASN A 117 -20.26 11.29 -0.41
N ARG A 118 -19.93 11.44 -1.70
CA ARG A 118 -20.83 11.20 -2.82
C ARG A 118 -20.70 9.78 -3.36
N GLY A 119 -19.66 9.05 -2.93
CA GLY A 119 -19.32 7.72 -3.40
C GLY A 119 -18.39 7.70 -4.62
N ASP A 120 -17.84 8.86 -5.01
CA ASP A 120 -16.82 8.94 -6.04
C ASP A 120 -15.45 8.56 -5.47
N ILE A 121 -14.54 8.08 -6.32
CA ILE A 121 -13.17 7.78 -5.89
C ILE A 121 -12.48 9.10 -5.58
N ASP A 122 -12.05 9.26 -4.34
CA ASP A 122 -11.30 10.40 -3.84
C ASP A 122 -9.81 10.17 -4.03
N ILE A 123 -9.28 9.07 -3.49
CA ILE A 123 -7.87 8.73 -3.60
C ILE A 123 -7.66 7.22 -3.70
N THR A 124 -6.64 6.80 -4.45
CA THR A 124 -6.23 5.41 -4.56
C THR A 124 -4.76 5.25 -4.17
N TYR A 125 -4.52 4.54 -3.09
CA TYR A 125 -3.17 4.14 -2.68
C TYR A 125 -2.84 2.74 -3.17
N THR A 126 -1.61 2.55 -3.67
CA THR A 126 -1.00 1.23 -3.82
C THR A 126 -0.16 0.96 -2.57
N VAL A 127 -0.38 -0.17 -1.90
CA VAL A 127 0.46 -0.59 -0.78
C VAL A 127 1.76 -1.17 -1.33
N VAL A 128 2.86 -0.45 -1.16
CA VAL A 128 4.19 -0.82 -1.66
C VAL A 128 4.85 -1.81 -0.71
N SER A 129 4.78 -1.54 0.59
CA SER A 129 5.31 -2.44 1.62
C SER A 129 4.51 -2.31 2.91
N PHE A 130 4.53 -3.39 3.69
CA PHE A 130 3.96 -3.44 5.02
C PHE A 130 4.90 -4.26 5.91
N LYS A 131 5.52 -3.66 6.90
CA LYS A 131 6.47 -4.36 7.77
C LYS A 131 6.45 -3.74 9.17
N ASN A 132 6.21 -4.56 10.17
CA ASN A 132 6.17 -4.10 11.58
C ASN A 132 5.31 -2.86 11.71
N ASP A 133 4.54 -2.40 12.19
CA ASP A 133 3.76 -1.17 12.33
C ASP A 133 4.13 -0.01 11.39
N THR A 134 4.70 -0.31 10.21
CA THR A 134 5.03 0.67 9.18
C THR A 134 4.42 0.23 7.85
N VAL A 135 3.73 1.14 7.17
CA VAL A 135 3.21 0.96 5.81
C VAL A 135 3.78 2.02 4.88
N VAL A 136 4.15 1.64 3.67
CA VAL A 136 4.49 2.55 2.59
C VAL A 136 3.38 2.50 1.56
N LEU A 137 2.75 3.64 1.35
CA LEU A 137 1.70 3.87 0.38
C LEU A 137 2.25 4.67 -0.80
N GLU A 138 1.80 4.34 -2.00
CA GLU A 138 2.12 5.12 -3.21
C GLU A 138 0.83 5.63 -3.83
N VAL A 139 0.80 6.91 -4.15
CA VAL A 139 -0.28 7.56 -4.90
C VAL A 139 0.29 8.15 -6.19
N THR A 140 -0.50 8.10 -7.26
CA THR A 140 -0.18 8.77 -8.53
C THR A 140 -0.85 10.14 -8.51
N LEU A 141 -0.08 11.18 -8.78
CA LEU A 141 -0.59 12.55 -8.84
C LEU A 141 -1.36 12.79 -10.15
N GLU A 142 -2.22 13.79 -10.16
CA GLU A 142 -3.12 14.08 -11.30
C GLU A 142 -2.38 14.46 -12.58
N GLU A 143 -1.16 15.00 -12.48
CA GLU A 143 -0.32 15.44 -13.61
C GLU A 143 0.18 14.28 -14.47
N GLY A 144 0.02 13.04 -14.03
CA GLY A 144 0.28 11.88 -14.84
C GLY A 144 0.98 10.72 -14.12
N PRO A 145 1.01 9.54 -14.76
CA PRO A 145 1.44 8.29 -14.14
C PRO A 145 2.93 8.25 -13.75
N GLN A 146 3.75 9.15 -14.29
CA GLN A 146 5.17 9.29 -13.94
C GLN A 146 5.38 10.05 -12.61
N TYR A 147 4.38 10.79 -12.14
CA TYR A 147 4.46 11.57 -10.93
C TYR A 147 3.83 10.78 -9.78
N LYS A 148 4.68 10.17 -9.00
CA LYS A 148 4.27 9.33 -7.88
C LYS A 148 4.83 9.90 -6.59
N GLN A 149 3.97 9.94 -5.58
CA GLN A 149 4.33 10.28 -4.21
C GLN A 149 4.28 9.01 -3.36
N ARG A 150 5.26 8.83 -2.50
CA ARG A 150 5.28 7.79 -1.48
C ARG A 150 5.11 8.40 -0.10
N ILE A 151 4.23 7.80 0.66
CA ILE A 151 3.87 8.21 2.00
C ILE A 151 4.20 7.05 2.93
N THR A 152 5.13 7.27 3.87
CA THR A 152 5.43 6.31 4.93
C THR A 152 4.61 6.66 6.15
N CYS A 153 3.84 5.69 6.64
CA CYS A 153 3.03 5.85 7.82
C CYS A 153 3.44 4.85 8.90
N LYS A 154 3.38 5.26 10.15
CA LYS A 154 3.52 4.40 11.32
C LYS A 154 2.17 4.22 12.00
N ARG A 155 1.96 3.02 12.56
CA ARG A 155 0.80 2.75 13.40
C ARG A 155 0.89 3.58 14.68
N VAL A 156 -0.22 4.19 15.05
CA VAL A 156 -0.38 4.87 16.36
C VAL A 156 -1.50 4.19 17.14
N ASN A 157 -1.29 4.06 18.45
CA ASN A 157 -2.22 3.42 19.38
C ASN A 157 -3.18 4.45 19.99
#